data_1e9d18a7f06f240bd3525689380aab57
#
_entry.id   1e9d18a7f06f240bd3525689380aab57
#
_cell.length_a   1.000
_cell.length_b   1.000
_cell.length_c   1.000
_cell.angle_alpha   90.00
_cell.angle_beta   90.00
_cell.angle_gamma   90.00
#
_symmetry.space_group_name_H-M   'P 1'
#
loop_
_entity.id
_entity.type
_entity.pdbx_description
1 polymer ?
#
loop_
_entity_poly.entity_id
_entity_poly.type
_entity_poly.pdbx_seq_one_letter_code
_entity_poly.pdbx_strand_id
1 'polypeptide(L)'
;MNPELLALHKRIKAELEDIERSVISAQSAWEGARRFPDQQDHFLNSLALNLHSFYNGLERIFETIARRFDNSFPEGDRFRQEAG
;
A
#
# COMPACT_ATOMS: atom_id res chain seq x y z
N MET A 1 -8.49 -2.40 -24.70
CA MET A 1 -8.85 -2.30 -23.28
C MET A 1 -9.62 -1.01 -23.04
N ASN A 2 -10.65 -1.09 -22.21
CA ASN A 2 -11.42 0.09 -21.80
C ASN A 2 -10.49 1.14 -21.18
N PRO A 3 -10.61 2.43 -21.58
CA PRO A 3 -9.74 3.48 -21.01
C PRO A 3 -9.80 3.58 -19.48
N GLU A 4 -10.96 3.33 -18.88
CA GLU A 4 -11.09 3.36 -17.43
C GLU A 4 -10.32 2.22 -16.77
N LEU A 5 -10.37 1.04 -17.35
CA LEU A 5 -9.62 -0.12 -16.85
C LEU A 5 -8.12 0.08 -17.04
N LEU A 6 -7.73 0.71 -18.14
CA LEU A 6 -6.32 1.01 -18.38
C LEU A 6 -5.80 2.00 -17.34
N ALA A 7 -6.57 3.05 -17.03
CA ALA A 7 -6.18 4.03 -16.03
C ALA A 7 -6.08 3.37 -14.65
N LEU A 8 -7.03 2.51 -14.31
CA LEU A 8 -7.01 1.76 -13.06
C LEU A 8 -5.77 0.87 -12.97
N HIS A 9 -5.47 0.15 -14.04
CA HIS A 9 -4.30 -0.70 -14.10
C HIS A 9 -3.02 0.09 -13.86
N LYS A 10 -2.87 1.23 -14.52
CA LYS A 10 -1.68 2.08 -14.37
C LYS A 10 -1.55 2.60 -12.94
N ARG A 11 -2.66 2.98 -12.35
CA ARG A 11 -2.66 3.50 -10.98
C ARG A 11 -2.27 2.43 -9.98
N ILE A 12 -2.84 1.25 -10.10
CA ILE A 12 -2.51 0.13 -9.21
C ILE A 12 -1.06 -0.27 -9.39
N LYS A 13 -0.58 -0.30 -10.62
CA LYS A 13 0.82 -0.64 -10.91
C LYS A 13 1.76 0.36 -10.24
N ALA A 14 1.45 1.66 -10.32
CA ALA A 14 2.27 2.68 -9.69
C ALA A 14 2.30 2.53 -8.16
N GLU A 15 1.15 2.22 -7.56
CA GLU A 15 1.08 1.97 -6.11
C GLU A 15 1.88 0.72 -5.71
N LEU A 16 1.82 -0.33 -6.52
CA LEU A 16 2.59 -1.55 -6.28
C LEU A 16 4.10 -1.28 -6.35
N GLU A 17 4.52 -0.44 -7.27
CA GLU A 17 5.93 -0.05 -7.36
C GLU A 17 6.38 0.72 -6.12
N ASP A 18 5.52 1.61 -5.60
CA ASP A 18 5.81 2.32 -4.35
C ASP A 18 5.89 1.38 -3.17
N ILE A 19 4.97 0.41 -3.09
CA ILE A 19 4.98 -0.62 -2.05
C ILE A 19 6.27 -1.44 -2.13
N GLU A 20 6.68 -1.82 -3.33
CA GLU A 20 7.91 -2.59 -3.53
C GLU A 20 9.12 -1.81 -3.02
N ARG A 21 9.19 -0.51 -3.31
CA ARG A 21 10.26 0.34 -2.79
C ARG A 21 10.26 0.39 -1.27
N SER A 22 9.08 0.48 -0.67
CA SER A 22 8.96 0.48 0.80
C SER A 22 9.46 -0.83 1.40
N VAL A 23 9.15 -1.96 0.77
CA VAL A 23 9.62 -3.27 1.23
C VAL A 23 11.15 -3.35 1.14
N ILE A 24 11.72 -2.93 0.03
CA ILE A 24 13.19 -2.94 -0.15
C ILE A 24 13.86 -2.06 0.90
N SER A 25 13.32 -0.86 1.13
CA SER A 25 13.85 0.05 2.15
C SER A 25 13.72 -0.54 3.56
N ALA A 26 12.61 -1.22 3.83
CA ALA A 26 12.40 -1.89 5.12
C ALA A 26 13.41 -3.01 5.32
N GLN A 27 13.66 -3.80 4.30
CA GLN A 27 14.66 -4.87 4.37
C GLN A 27 16.07 -4.32 4.62
N SER A 28 16.40 -3.21 3.96
CA SER A 28 17.68 -2.54 4.16
C SER A 28 17.82 -2.02 5.60
N ALA A 29 16.76 -1.42 6.14
CA ALA A 29 16.75 -0.93 7.52
C ALA A 29 16.90 -2.07 8.53
N TRP A 30 16.20 -3.17 8.29
CA TRP A 30 16.32 -4.36 9.14
C TRP A 30 17.75 -4.89 9.14
N GLU A 31 18.37 -5.00 7.98
CA GLU A 31 19.74 -5.46 7.86
C GLU A 31 20.71 -4.51 8.57
N GLY A 32 20.48 -3.19 8.45
CA GLY A 32 21.28 -2.21 9.17
C GLY A 32 21.17 -2.36 10.67
N ALA A 33 19.98 -2.59 11.19
CA ALA A 33 19.74 -2.81 12.63
C ALA A 33 20.49 -4.03 13.13
N ARG A 34 20.58 -5.09 12.31
CA ARG A 34 21.32 -6.29 12.67
C ARG A 34 22.82 -6.08 12.66
N ARG A 35 23.33 -5.33 11.67
CA ARG A 35 24.77 -5.12 11.48
C ARG A 35 25.38 -4.09 12.41
N PHE A 36 24.58 -3.09 12.78
CA PHE A 36 25.06 -1.95 13.54
C PHE A 36 24.24 -1.76 14.82
N PRO A 37 24.49 -2.60 15.84
CA PRO A 37 23.71 -2.52 17.08
C PRO A 37 23.73 -1.15 17.75
N ASP A 38 24.82 -0.41 17.61
CA ASP A 38 24.95 0.92 18.18
C ASP A 38 24.02 1.95 17.54
N GLN A 39 23.55 1.66 16.32
CA GLN A 39 22.64 2.54 15.57
C GLN A 39 21.28 1.89 15.39
N GLN A 40 20.96 0.91 16.21
CA GLN A 40 19.76 0.11 16.07
C GLN A 40 18.49 0.96 16.10
N ASP A 41 18.42 1.93 17.00
CA ASP A 41 17.25 2.80 17.10
C ASP A 41 17.01 3.58 15.80
N HIS A 42 18.06 4.07 15.19
CA HIS A 42 17.97 4.79 13.92
C HIS A 42 17.37 3.88 12.83
N PHE A 43 17.90 2.67 12.71
CA PHE A 43 17.41 1.72 11.70
C PHE A 43 15.99 1.23 11.97
N LEU A 44 15.64 1.03 13.24
CA LEU A 44 14.28 0.61 13.60
C LEU A 44 13.27 1.72 13.34
N ASN A 45 13.62 2.98 13.54
CA ASN A 45 12.76 4.10 13.18
C ASN A 45 12.55 4.15 11.67
N SER A 46 13.60 3.93 10.89
CA SER A 46 13.49 3.88 9.44
C SER A 46 12.59 2.71 8.99
N LEU A 47 12.73 1.56 9.62
CA LEU A 47 11.89 0.41 9.37
C LEU A 47 10.42 0.74 9.63
N ALA A 48 10.12 1.36 10.76
CA ALA A 48 8.76 1.74 11.11
C ALA A 48 8.14 2.69 10.08
N LEU A 49 8.91 3.69 9.62
CA LEU A 49 8.45 4.63 8.61
C LEU A 49 8.15 3.92 7.28
N ASN A 50 8.99 2.98 6.88
CA ASN A 50 8.80 2.23 5.65
C ASN A 50 7.59 1.29 5.74
N LEU A 51 7.34 0.68 6.90
CA LEU A 51 6.15 -0.13 7.13
C LEU A 51 4.89 0.72 7.07
N HIS A 52 4.94 1.92 7.63
CA HIS A 52 3.81 2.86 7.56
C HIS A 52 3.50 3.22 6.11
N SER A 53 4.53 3.51 5.31
CA SER A 53 4.35 3.77 3.88
C SER A 53 3.76 2.58 3.14
N PHE A 54 4.17 1.38 3.50
CA PHE A 54 3.63 0.14 2.95
C PHE A 54 2.12 0.03 3.23
N TYR A 55 1.70 0.26 4.48
CA TYR A 55 0.28 0.23 4.85
C TYR A 55 -0.53 1.27 4.10
N ASN A 56 0.00 2.49 3.99
CA ASN A 56 -0.68 3.55 3.26
C ASN A 56 -0.87 3.18 1.79
N GLY A 57 0.13 2.54 1.20
CA GLY A 57 0.05 2.07 -0.18
C GLY A 57 -1.04 1.02 -0.37
N LEU A 58 -1.13 0.06 0.56
CA LEU A 58 -2.18 -0.95 0.54
C LEU A 58 -3.57 -0.31 0.67
N GLU A 59 -3.73 0.63 1.58
CA GLU A 59 -4.99 1.32 1.76
C GLU A 59 -5.43 2.05 0.48
N ARG A 60 -4.49 2.71 -0.21
CA ARG A 60 -4.80 3.39 -1.46
C ARG A 60 -5.26 2.41 -2.55
N ILE A 61 -4.63 1.23 -2.61
CA ILE A 61 -5.04 0.20 -3.56
C ILE A 61 -6.45 -0.29 -3.24
N PHE A 62 -6.71 -0.61 -1.99
CA PHE A 62 -8.03 -1.08 -1.57
C PHE A 62 -9.11 -0.04 -1.83
N GLU A 63 -8.86 1.22 -1.50
CA GLU A 63 -9.80 2.30 -1.77
C GLU A 63 -10.08 2.45 -3.26
N THR A 64 -9.04 2.37 -4.08
CA THR A 64 -9.17 2.50 -5.53
C THR A 64 -10.04 1.38 -6.10
N ILE A 65 -9.80 0.15 -5.65
CA ILE A 65 -10.58 -1.01 -6.09
C ILE A 65 -12.02 -0.91 -5.57
N ALA A 66 -12.18 -0.54 -4.32
CA ALA A 66 -13.50 -0.43 -3.72
C ALA A 66 -14.36 0.62 -4.41
N ARG A 67 -13.79 1.77 -4.74
CA ARG A 67 -14.52 2.80 -5.49
C ARG A 67 -14.95 2.31 -6.87
N ARG A 68 -14.07 1.59 -7.54
CA ARG A 68 -14.38 1.03 -8.84
C ARG A 68 -15.50 0.01 -8.73
N PHE A 69 -15.44 -0.84 -7.73
CA PHE A 69 -16.45 -1.86 -7.48
C PHE A 69 -17.81 -1.21 -7.17
N ASP A 70 -17.82 -0.22 -6.30
CA ASP A 70 -19.05 0.50 -5.92
C ASP A 70 -19.70 1.18 -7.12
N ASN A 71 -18.91 1.78 -7.99
CA ASN A 71 -19.41 2.41 -9.20
C ASN A 71 -20.01 1.41 -10.18
N SER A 72 -19.44 0.21 -10.24
CA SER A 72 -19.89 -0.85 -11.14
C SER A 72 -21.09 -1.61 -10.60
N PHE A 73 -21.24 -1.67 -9.27
CA PHE A 73 -22.27 -2.45 -8.58
C PHE A 73 -22.90 -1.59 -7.48
N PRO A 74 -23.93 -0.77 -7.83
CA PRO A 74 -24.56 0.09 -6.84
C PRO A 74 -25.05 -0.64 -5.59
N GLU A 75 -25.35 -1.93 -5.72
CA GLU A 75 -25.76 -2.75 -4.59
C GLU A 75 -24.65 -2.98 -3.57
N GLY A 76 -23.40 -2.76 -3.98
CA GLY A 76 -22.24 -2.85 -3.10
C GLY A 76 -22.30 -1.86 -1.95
N ASP A 77 -22.75 -0.64 -2.22
CA ASP A 77 -22.93 0.38 -1.20
C ASP A 77 -23.96 -0.06 -0.17
N ARG A 78 -25.06 -0.62 -0.65
CA ARG A 78 -26.13 -1.12 0.20
C ARG A 78 -25.61 -2.23 1.11
N PHE A 79 -24.87 -3.13 0.54
CA PHE A 79 -24.27 -4.24 1.29
C PHE A 79 -23.32 -3.72 2.38
N ARG A 80 -22.52 -2.72 2.07
CA ARG A 80 -21.61 -2.12 3.06
C ARG A 80 -22.36 -1.45 4.19
N GLN A 81 -23.43 -0.75 3.88
CA GLN A 81 -24.24 -0.11 4.90
C GLN A 81 -24.85 -1.13 5.85
N GLU A 82 -25.26 -2.26 5.35
CA GLU A 82 -25.81 -3.34 6.16
C GLU A 82 -24.75 -4.01 6.99
N ALA A 83 -23.55 -4.12 6.48
CA ALA A 83 -22.43 -4.74 7.17
C ALA A 83 -21.79 -3.82 8.21
N GLY A 84 -21.89 -2.53 7.95
CA GLY A 84 -21.30 -1.52 8.83
C GLY A 84 -22.23 -1.12 9.91
#